data_e78136d227758d6ec98ceba7296137b7
#
_entry.id   e78136d227758d6ec98ceba7296137b7
#
_cell.length_a   1.000
_cell.length_b   1.000
_cell.length_c   1.000
_cell.angle_alpha   90.00
_cell.angle_beta   90.00
_cell.angle_gamma   90.00
#
_symmetry.space_group_name_H-M   'P 1'
#
loop_
_entity.id
_entity.type
_entity.pdbx_description
1 polymer ?
#
loop_
_entity_poly.entity_id
_entity_poly.type
_entity_poly.pdbx_seq_one_letter_code
_entity_poly.pdbx_strand_id
1 'polypeptide(L)'
;MAKTYDIETLLRENSYPGRGILLGRSADGSKAVMAYFIMGRSVNSRNRIFLPTDDGIRTEAFDPSKLSDPSLIIYHPVRTWRGSTIVTNGDQTDTVRDFLCAGKTFEAALRTREFEPDAPNYTPRISGLVAPDGSYKLSILKSLDGDPSCCTRQFFEYEHPVAGTGHFLHTYRTDGDPLPSFDGEPERISITAPTAAAFAETLWSSLNADNKISLFVRYLDCETGEAETVIRNKNGDETI
;
A
#
# COMPACT_ATOMS: atom_id res chain seq x y z
N MET A 1 24.56 -10.73 -4.75
CA MET A 1 23.78 -9.51 -4.61
C MET A 1 22.31 -9.87 -4.60
N ALA A 2 21.48 -9.23 -3.76
CA ALA A 2 20.03 -9.42 -3.79
C ALA A 2 19.49 -9.03 -5.18
N LYS A 3 18.55 -9.81 -5.70
CA LYS A 3 17.90 -9.53 -6.99
C LYS A 3 17.09 -8.26 -6.88
N THR A 4 17.23 -7.34 -7.85
CA THR A 4 16.39 -6.15 -7.99
C THR A 4 15.49 -6.38 -9.20
N TYR A 5 14.19 -6.18 -9.00
CA TYR A 5 13.18 -6.40 -10.02
C TYR A 5 12.79 -5.08 -10.68
N ASP A 6 12.32 -5.17 -11.90
CA ASP A 6 11.58 -4.11 -12.57
C ASP A 6 10.10 -4.20 -12.15
N ILE A 7 9.56 -3.12 -11.58
CA ILE A 7 8.19 -3.11 -11.06
C ILE A 7 7.14 -3.30 -12.16
N GLU A 8 7.39 -2.80 -13.37
CA GLU A 8 6.48 -2.98 -14.50
C GLU A 8 6.33 -4.46 -14.85
N THR A 9 7.45 -5.18 -14.87
CA THR A 9 7.47 -6.63 -15.13
C THR A 9 6.69 -7.37 -14.06
N LEU A 10 6.94 -7.09 -12.76
CA LEU A 10 6.22 -7.73 -11.66
C LEU A 10 4.70 -7.54 -11.76
N LEU A 11 4.25 -6.30 -12.06
CA LEU A 11 2.82 -5.99 -12.16
C LEU A 11 2.16 -6.59 -13.42
N ARG A 12 2.87 -6.68 -14.53
CA ARG A 12 2.35 -7.31 -15.76
C ARG A 12 2.26 -8.83 -15.67
N GLU A 13 3.21 -9.46 -14.96
CA GLU A 13 3.25 -10.90 -14.76
C GLU A 13 2.26 -11.38 -13.69
N ASN A 14 1.82 -10.49 -12.78
CA ASN A 14 0.83 -10.81 -11.75
C ASN A 14 -0.48 -10.08 -11.99
N SER A 15 -1.49 -10.77 -12.52
CA SER A 15 -2.80 -10.17 -12.83
C SER A 15 -3.57 -9.71 -11.59
N TYR A 16 -3.24 -10.20 -10.38
CA TYR A 16 -3.95 -9.86 -9.15
C TYR A 16 -3.06 -9.88 -7.89
N PRO A 17 -2.13 -8.94 -7.71
CA PRO A 17 -1.43 -8.76 -6.44
C PRO A 17 -2.34 -8.25 -5.30
N GLY A 18 -3.57 -7.88 -5.60
CA GLY A 18 -4.59 -7.41 -4.65
C GLY A 18 -4.40 -5.96 -4.23
N ARG A 19 -3.79 -5.72 -3.08
CA ARG A 19 -3.34 -4.40 -2.61
C ARG A 19 -1.83 -4.40 -2.59
N GLY A 20 -1.21 -3.30 -3.00
CA GLY A 20 0.24 -3.18 -3.02
C GLY A 20 0.75 -1.90 -2.40
N ILE A 21 1.78 -2.00 -1.57
CA ILE A 21 2.54 -0.89 -1.00
C ILE A 21 3.95 -0.92 -1.57
N LEU A 22 4.40 0.21 -2.11
CA LEU A 22 5.78 0.42 -2.55
C LEU A 22 6.36 1.57 -1.74
N LEU A 23 7.49 1.33 -1.07
CA LEU A 23 8.23 2.35 -0.34
C LEU A 23 9.70 2.34 -0.79
N GLY A 24 10.32 3.50 -0.93
CA GLY A 24 11.70 3.60 -1.37
C GLY A 24 12.25 5.03 -1.45
N ARG A 25 13.31 5.20 -2.23
CA ARG A 25 14.01 6.47 -2.46
C ARG A 25 14.07 6.79 -3.95
N SER A 26 13.92 8.07 -4.29
CA SER A 26 14.14 8.57 -5.65
C SER A 26 15.56 8.28 -6.15
N ALA A 27 15.76 8.34 -7.47
CA ALA A 27 17.05 8.02 -8.08
C ALA A 27 18.19 8.93 -7.61
N ASP A 28 17.91 10.20 -7.31
CA ASP A 28 18.83 11.16 -6.73
C ASP A 28 18.99 11.04 -5.20
N GLY A 29 18.17 10.23 -4.55
CA GLY A 29 18.18 10.02 -3.10
C GLY A 29 17.57 11.16 -2.28
N SER A 30 17.01 12.22 -2.90
CA SER A 30 16.47 13.39 -2.19
C SER A 30 15.08 13.14 -1.60
N LYS A 31 14.26 12.28 -2.26
CA LYS A 31 12.86 12.10 -1.90
C LYS A 31 12.54 10.70 -1.40
N ALA A 32 11.69 10.59 -0.40
CA ALA A 32 11.00 9.36 -0.07
C ALA A 32 9.88 9.13 -1.11
N VAL A 33 9.80 7.90 -1.62
CA VAL A 33 8.82 7.49 -2.64
C VAL A 33 7.85 6.54 -2.02
N MET A 34 6.55 6.81 -2.20
CA MET A 34 5.46 6.00 -1.69
C MET A 34 4.44 5.77 -2.78
N ALA A 35 3.97 4.52 -2.91
CA ALA A 35 2.80 4.22 -3.72
C ALA A 35 1.91 3.21 -3.01
N TYR A 36 0.61 3.33 -3.21
CA TYR A 36 -0.39 2.40 -2.75
C TYR A 36 -1.46 2.22 -3.83
N PHE A 37 -1.79 0.97 -4.16
CA PHE A 37 -2.88 0.68 -5.07
C PHE A 37 -3.84 -0.35 -4.51
N ILE A 38 -5.07 -0.30 -5.00
CA ILE A 38 -6.10 -1.31 -4.75
C ILE A 38 -6.57 -1.92 -6.05
N MET A 39 -6.81 -3.23 -5.99
CA MET A 39 -7.46 -4.01 -7.05
C MET A 39 -8.69 -4.72 -6.49
N GLY A 40 -9.58 -5.19 -7.36
CA GLY A 40 -10.79 -5.90 -6.96
C GLY A 40 -11.37 -6.73 -8.09
N ARG A 41 -11.98 -7.88 -7.72
CA ARG A 41 -12.66 -8.79 -8.65
C ARG A 41 -14.18 -8.74 -8.51
N SER A 42 -14.70 -8.51 -7.30
CA SER A 42 -16.14 -8.42 -7.04
C SER A 42 -16.73 -7.05 -7.37
N VAL A 43 -18.03 -6.98 -7.61
CA VAL A 43 -18.76 -5.71 -7.84
C VAL A 43 -18.52 -4.73 -6.68
N ASN A 44 -18.63 -5.20 -5.43
CA ASN A 44 -18.45 -4.37 -4.25
C ASN A 44 -17.00 -3.85 -4.15
N SER A 45 -16.00 -4.70 -4.39
CA SER A 45 -14.58 -4.29 -4.34
C SER A 45 -14.21 -3.30 -5.45
N ARG A 46 -14.85 -3.40 -6.63
CA ARG A 46 -14.63 -2.49 -7.77
C ARG A 46 -15.33 -1.15 -7.63
N ASN A 47 -16.30 -1.04 -6.71
CA ASN A 47 -17.08 0.17 -6.46
C ASN A 47 -16.38 1.12 -5.48
N ARG A 48 -15.09 1.42 -5.72
CA ARG A 48 -14.28 2.28 -4.84
C ARG A 48 -13.51 3.32 -5.62
N ILE A 49 -13.26 4.44 -4.94
CA ILE A 49 -12.36 5.53 -5.38
C ILE A 49 -11.51 5.97 -4.19
N PHE A 50 -10.36 6.61 -4.46
CA PHE A 50 -9.61 7.40 -3.49
C PHE A 50 -10.01 8.85 -3.56
N LEU A 51 -10.30 9.45 -2.41
CA LEU A 51 -10.52 10.88 -2.25
C LEU A 51 -9.46 11.46 -1.33
N PRO A 52 -8.94 12.67 -1.64
CA PRO A 52 -8.01 13.37 -0.77
C PRO A 52 -8.69 13.77 0.55
N THR A 53 -7.92 13.79 1.62
CA THR A 53 -8.27 14.35 2.94
C THR A 53 -7.18 15.29 3.41
N ASP A 54 -7.40 16.04 4.48
CA ASP A 54 -6.41 16.98 5.03
C ASP A 54 -5.10 16.29 5.44
N ASP A 55 -5.17 15.01 5.85
CA ASP A 55 -4.02 14.25 6.34
C ASP A 55 -3.65 13.04 5.46
N GLY A 56 -4.23 12.91 4.27
CA GLY A 56 -3.93 11.78 3.38
C GLY A 56 -5.00 11.49 2.35
N ILE A 57 -5.49 10.25 2.33
CA ILE A 57 -6.60 9.83 1.46
C ILE A 57 -7.55 8.90 2.22
N ARG A 58 -8.80 8.82 1.74
CA ARG A 58 -9.77 7.80 2.17
C ARG A 58 -10.32 7.05 0.97
N THR A 59 -10.81 5.84 1.20
CA THR A 59 -11.63 5.13 0.22
C THR A 59 -13.08 5.56 0.38
N GLU A 60 -13.79 5.68 -0.76
CA GLU A 60 -15.25 5.84 -0.79
C GLU A 60 -15.88 4.94 -1.85
N ALA A 61 -17.19 4.69 -1.71
CA ALA A 61 -17.95 4.06 -2.77
C ALA A 61 -18.11 5.04 -3.94
N PHE A 62 -17.77 4.61 -5.16
CA PHE A 62 -18.03 5.40 -6.36
C PHE A 62 -19.55 5.57 -6.60
N ASP A 63 -20.31 4.51 -6.41
CA ASP A 63 -21.77 4.49 -6.46
C ASP A 63 -22.31 4.04 -5.10
N PRO A 64 -22.75 4.95 -4.21
CA PRO A 64 -23.25 4.60 -2.89
C PRO A 64 -24.43 3.63 -2.90
N SER A 65 -25.23 3.59 -3.99
CA SER A 65 -26.36 2.69 -4.11
C SER A 65 -25.98 1.22 -4.25
N LYS A 66 -24.70 0.95 -4.62
CA LYS A 66 -24.13 -0.40 -4.77
C LYS A 66 -23.28 -0.84 -3.58
N LEU A 67 -23.20 -0.03 -2.53
CA LEU A 67 -22.44 -0.36 -1.33
C LEU A 67 -23.23 -1.34 -0.47
N SER A 68 -22.76 -2.58 -0.38
CA SER A 68 -23.43 -3.63 0.42
C SER A 68 -22.89 -3.71 1.85
N ASP A 69 -21.55 -3.66 2.03
CA ASP A 69 -20.89 -3.71 3.33
C ASP A 69 -19.65 -2.78 3.30
N PRO A 70 -19.64 -1.70 4.10
CA PRO A 70 -18.51 -0.76 4.16
C PRO A 70 -17.32 -1.26 4.99
N SER A 71 -17.49 -2.27 5.85
CA SER A 71 -16.58 -2.57 6.97
C SER A 71 -15.13 -2.87 6.55
N LEU A 72 -14.91 -3.53 5.39
CA LEU A 72 -13.59 -3.86 4.88
C LEU A 72 -13.15 -3.02 3.68
N ILE A 73 -13.99 -2.08 3.23
CA ILE A 73 -13.73 -1.33 2.00
C ILE A 73 -13.66 0.18 2.19
N ILE A 74 -14.23 0.73 3.27
CA ILE A 74 -14.20 2.16 3.59
C ILE A 74 -13.27 2.39 4.77
N TYR A 75 -12.11 3.00 4.50
CA TYR A 75 -11.04 3.28 5.48
C TYR A 75 -10.13 4.39 4.96
N HIS A 76 -9.17 4.84 5.76
CA HIS A 76 -8.10 5.75 5.34
C HIS A 76 -6.84 4.95 4.98
N PRO A 77 -6.53 4.72 3.70
CA PRO A 77 -5.31 3.98 3.32
C PRO A 77 -4.03 4.73 3.68
N VAL A 78 -4.06 6.06 3.64
CA VAL A 78 -2.91 6.91 3.91
C VAL A 78 -3.28 7.98 4.90
N ARG A 79 -2.47 8.14 5.95
CA ARG A 79 -2.53 9.27 6.89
C ARG A 79 -1.15 9.79 7.22
N THR A 80 -1.05 11.09 7.46
CA THR A 80 0.17 11.73 7.94
C THR A 80 0.07 12.09 9.42
N TRP A 81 1.17 11.96 10.13
CA TRP A 81 1.29 12.39 11.51
C TRP A 81 2.71 12.84 11.83
N ARG A 82 2.89 14.12 12.23
CA ARG A 82 4.21 14.72 12.52
C ARG A 82 5.27 14.46 11.44
N GLY A 83 4.90 14.64 10.18
CA GLY A 83 5.80 14.42 9.04
C GLY A 83 5.98 12.96 8.63
N SER A 84 5.58 11.99 9.43
CA SER A 84 5.53 10.58 9.02
C SER A 84 4.30 10.28 8.20
N THR A 85 4.42 9.36 7.23
CA THR A 85 3.30 8.88 6.41
C THR A 85 3.02 7.41 6.71
N ILE A 86 1.80 7.10 7.09
CA ILE A 86 1.28 5.74 7.33
C ILE A 86 0.54 5.31 6.09
N VAL A 87 0.80 4.10 5.59
CA VAL A 87 0.13 3.51 4.40
C VAL A 87 -0.31 2.10 4.73
N THR A 88 -1.60 1.78 4.60
CA THR A 88 -2.10 0.41 4.86
C THR A 88 -3.26 0.03 3.93
N ASN A 89 -3.60 -1.26 3.90
CA ASN A 89 -4.74 -1.76 3.12
C ASN A 89 -6.05 -1.89 3.91
N GLY A 90 -6.17 -1.26 5.09
CA GLY A 90 -7.38 -1.37 5.89
C GLY A 90 -7.43 -0.36 7.05
N ASP A 91 -8.36 -0.57 7.98
CA ASP A 91 -8.59 0.29 9.15
C ASP A 91 -7.44 0.32 10.16
N GLN A 92 -6.44 -0.55 10.04
CA GLN A 92 -5.24 -0.51 10.87
C GLN A 92 -4.41 0.77 10.68
N THR A 93 -4.66 1.57 9.63
CA THR A 93 -4.07 2.92 9.50
C THR A 93 -4.36 3.77 10.74
N ASP A 94 -5.63 3.79 11.17
CA ASP A 94 -6.05 4.53 12.36
C ASP A 94 -5.45 3.96 13.63
N THR A 95 -5.37 2.62 13.75
CA THR A 95 -4.69 1.97 14.86
C THR A 95 -3.23 2.42 14.96
N VAL A 96 -2.49 2.42 13.84
CA VAL A 96 -1.09 2.87 13.82
C VAL A 96 -0.98 4.33 14.21
N ARG A 97 -1.81 5.21 13.62
CA ARG A 97 -1.82 6.64 13.95
C ARG A 97 -2.06 6.88 15.45
N ASP A 98 -3.07 6.22 16.02
CA ASP A 98 -3.44 6.41 17.43
C ASP A 98 -2.33 5.93 18.39
N PHE A 99 -1.65 4.83 18.04
CA PHE A 99 -0.49 4.37 18.80
C PHE A 99 0.69 5.35 18.72
N LEU A 100 0.99 5.87 17.53
CA LEU A 100 2.04 6.88 17.37
C LEU A 100 1.68 8.18 18.12
N CYS A 101 0.42 8.62 18.10
CA CYS A 101 -0.06 9.74 18.90
C CYS A 101 0.12 9.52 20.40
N ALA A 102 -0.01 8.27 20.86
CA ALA A 102 0.21 7.88 22.26
C ALA A 102 1.69 7.60 22.60
N GLY A 103 2.64 7.92 21.69
CA GLY A 103 4.07 7.68 21.89
C GLY A 103 4.49 6.21 21.84
N LYS A 104 3.65 5.35 21.27
CA LYS A 104 3.94 3.92 21.05
C LYS A 104 4.47 3.68 19.65
N THR A 105 4.94 2.46 19.36
CA THR A 105 5.57 2.12 18.09
C THR A 105 4.60 1.54 17.05
N PHE A 106 5.00 1.56 15.78
CA PHE A 106 4.34 0.90 14.66
C PHE A 106 4.09 -0.59 14.93
N GLU A 107 5.11 -1.28 15.42
CA GLU A 107 5.03 -2.71 15.72
C GLU A 107 4.06 -2.99 16.89
N ALA A 108 4.04 -2.12 17.90
CA ALA A 108 3.11 -2.26 19.02
C ALA A 108 1.65 -2.13 18.56
N ALA A 109 1.37 -1.21 17.62
CA ALA A 109 0.06 -1.06 17.03
C ALA A 109 -0.36 -2.33 16.27
N LEU A 110 0.50 -2.83 15.38
CA LEU A 110 0.19 -3.97 14.53
C LEU A 110 0.14 -5.31 15.29
N ARG A 111 0.79 -5.43 16.45
CA ARG A 111 0.62 -6.60 17.33
C ARG A 111 -0.79 -6.72 17.91
N THR A 112 -1.60 -5.66 17.89
CA THR A 112 -3.02 -5.70 18.31
C THR A 112 -3.97 -6.08 17.17
N ARG A 113 -3.45 -6.29 15.95
CA ARG A 113 -4.22 -6.59 14.75
C ARG A 113 -3.88 -7.98 14.21
N GLU A 114 -4.77 -8.48 13.38
CA GLU A 114 -4.63 -9.73 12.64
C GLU A 114 -5.00 -9.48 11.16
N PHE A 115 -4.94 -10.49 10.32
CA PHE A 115 -5.43 -10.48 8.94
C PHE A 115 -6.93 -10.17 8.88
N GLU A 116 -7.50 -9.93 7.70
CA GLU A 116 -8.94 -9.66 7.54
C GLU A 116 -9.76 -10.94 7.76
N PRO A 117 -10.95 -10.85 8.41
CA PRO A 117 -11.79 -12.02 8.71
C PRO A 117 -12.67 -12.43 7.50
N ASP A 118 -12.10 -12.39 6.29
CA ASP A 118 -12.80 -12.63 5.02
C ASP A 118 -12.53 -14.05 4.47
N ALA A 119 -12.98 -15.07 5.19
CA ALA A 119 -12.84 -16.45 4.70
C ALA A 119 -13.39 -16.61 3.26
N PRO A 120 -12.75 -17.44 2.41
CA PRO A 120 -11.59 -18.30 2.68
C PRO A 120 -10.23 -17.63 2.48
N ASN A 121 -10.18 -16.35 2.05
CA ASN A 121 -8.93 -15.69 1.66
C ASN A 121 -8.09 -15.27 2.86
N TYR A 122 -8.74 -14.89 3.99
CA TYR A 122 -8.05 -14.31 5.15
C TYR A 122 -7.02 -13.28 4.70
N THR A 123 -7.52 -12.25 3.97
CA THR A 123 -6.71 -11.23 3.29
C THR A 123 -5.63 -10.68 4.22
N PRO A 124 -4.35 -10.76 3.83
CA PRO A 124 -3.27 -10.19 4.61
C PRO A 124 -3.43 -8.70 4.83
N ARG A 125 -3.15 -8.22 6.05
CA ARG A 125 -2.99 -6.80 6.32
C ARG A 125 -1.56 -6.40 6.05
N ILE A 126 -1.35 -5.54 5.07
CA ILE A 126 -0.06 -4.94 4.74
C ILE A 126 -0.02 -3.51 5.25
N SER A 127 1.12 -3.10 5.78
CA SER A 127 1.28 -1.78 6.37
C SER A 127 2.68 -1.23 6.10
N GLY A 128 2.76 0.08 5.90
CA GLY A 128 3.99 0.84 5.75
C GLY A 128 3.99 2.08 6.63
N LEU A 129 5.17 2.47 7.10
CA LEU A 129 5.43 3.73 7.79
C LEU A 129 6.69 4.35 7.19
N VAL A 130 6.58 5.58 6.70
CA VAL A 130 7.72 6.38 6.21
C VAL A 130 7.97 7.51 7.19
N ALA A 131 9.18 7.61 7.69
CA ALA A 131 9.62 8.69 8.58
C ALA A 131 10.04 9.95 7.77
N PRO A 132 10.13 11.13 8.41
CA PRO A 132 10.51 12.37 7.72
C PRO A 132 11.89 12.32 7.05
N ASP A 133 12.84 11.56 7.58
CA ASP A 133 14.18 11.34 6.99
C ASP A 133 14.18 10.37 5.80
N GLY A 134 13.02 9.79 5.48
CA GLY A 134 12.82 8.84 4.39
C GLY A 134 13.20 7.40 4.73
N SER A 135 13.58 7.08 5.99
CA SER A 135 13.60 5.71 6.47
C SER A 135 12.18 5.13 6.48
N TYR A 136 12.03 3.82 6.36
CA TYR A 136 10.70 3.23 6.34
C TYR A 136 10.64 1.82 6.89
N LYS A 137 9.42 1.43 7.27
CA LYS A 137 9.07 0.10 7.74
C LYS A 137 7.95 -0.47 6.89
N LEU A 138 7.99 -1.78 6.68
CA LEU A 138 6.90 -2.57 6.09
C LEU A 138 6.49 -3.68 7.05
N SER A 139 5.23 -4.09 6.98
CA SER A 139 4.71 -5.22 7.77
C SER A 139 3.62 -5.96 7.02
N ILE A 140 3.57 -7.27 7.22
CA ILE A 140 2.47 -8.13 6.79
C ILE A 140 1.97 -8.96 7.96
N LEU A 141 0.65 -8.99 8.14
CA LEU A 141 -0.08 -9.85 9.07
C LEU A 141 -0.91 -10.81 8.22
N LYS A 142 -0.66 -12.10 8.32
CA LYS A 142 -1.35 -13.11 7.49
C LYS A 142 -1.65 -14.37 8.28
N SER A 143 -2.63 -15.14 7.82
CA SER A 143 -2.86 -16.49 8.31
C SER A 143 -1.68 -17.40 7.96
N LEU A 144 -1.40 -18.39 8.79
CA LEU A 144 -0.42 -19.43 8.46
C LEU A 144 -1.08 -20.46 7.54
N ASP A 145 -0.73 -20.41 6.25
CA ASP A 145 -1.24 -21.35 5.24
C ASP A 145 -2.78 -21.47 5.18
N GLY A 146 -3.47 -20.34 5.44
CA GLY A 146 -4.94 -20.29 5.46
C GLY A 146 -5.58 -20.76 6.79
N ASP A 147 -4.79 -21.12 7.80
CA ASP A 147 -5.30 -21.46 9.12
C ASP A 147 -5.72 -20.18 9.89
N PRO A 148 -7.04 -19.99 10.15
CA PRO A 148 -7.54 -18.81 10.84
C PRO A 148 -7.13 -18.72 12.31
N SER A 149 -6.70 -19.81 12.92
CA SER A 149 -6.27 -19.85 14.32
C SER A 149 -4.84 -19.30 14.55
N CYS A 150 -4.07 -19.10 13.47
CA CYS A 150 -2.68 -18.68 13.55
C CYS A 150 -2.41 -17.45 12.70
N CYS A 151 -2.10 -16.31 13.35
CA CYS A 151 -1.64 -15.10 12.69
C CYS A 151 -0.13 -14.96 12.74
N THR A 152 0.53 -14.99 11.59
CA THR A 152 1.95 -14.64 11.48
C THR A 152 2.12 -13.13 11.27
N ARG A 153 3.16 -12.55 11.89
CA ARG A 153 3.49 -11.12 11.79
C ARG A 153 4.94 -10.96 11.39
N GLN A 154 5.18 -10.29 10.28
CA GLN A 154 6.52 -9.98 9.79
C GLN A 154 6.71 -8.47 9.73
N PHE A 155 7.90 -8.01 10.14
CA PHE A 155 8.29 -6.60 10.14
C PHE A 155 9.63 -6.48 9.43
N PHE A 156 9.74 -5.49 8.54
CA PHE A 156 10.92 -5.17 7.75
C PHE A 156 11.25 -3.70 7.98
N GLU A 157 12.49 -3.39 8.33
CA GLU A 157 12.94 -2.05 8.65
C GLU A 157 14.12 -1.65 7.77
N TYR A 158 14.03 -0.46 7.19
CA TYR A 158 15.00 0.09 6.25
C TYR A 158 15.44 1.47 6.76
N GLU A 159 16.50 1.50 7.58
CA GLU A 159 17.01 2.72 8.23
C GLU A 159 17.71 3.64 7.22
N HIS A 160 18.42 3.07 6.25
CA HIS A 160 19.19 3.80 5.24
C HIS A 160 18.81 3.31 3.83
N PRO A 161 17.64 3.71 3.31
CA PRO A 161 17.18 3.26 2.00
C PRO A 161 18.14 3.72 0.89
N VAL A 162 18.48 2.81 -0.03
CA VAL A 162 19.40 3.07 -1.13
C VAL A 162 18.71 3.88 -2.21
N ALA A 163 19.35 4.96 -2.69
CA ALA A 163 18.86 5.80 -3.79
C ALA A 163 18.51 4.95 -5.02
N GLY A 164 17.40 5.27 -5.68
CA GLY A 164 16.91 4.56 -6.86
C GLY A 164 16.34 3.17 -6.60
N THR A 165 16.13 2.81 -5.32
CA THR A 165 15.56 1.50 -4.95
C THR A 165 14.41 1.62 -3.97
N GLY A 166 13.56 0.59 -3.95
CA GLY A 166 12.46 0.46 -3.00
C GLY A 166 12.11 -1.00 -2.77
N HIS A 167 11.04 -1.19 -2.01
CA HIS A 167 10.50 -2.51 -1.68
C HIS A 167 9.00 -2.54 -1.94
N PHE A 168 8.57 -3.58 -2.63
CA PHE A 168 7.18 -3.83 -2.97
C PHE A 168 6.64 -4.97 -2.09
N LEU A 169 5.57 -4.67 -1.36
CA LEU A 169 4.82 -5.62 -0.54
C LEU A 169 3.37 -5.64 -1.02
N HIS A 170 2.80 -6.83 -1.22
CA HIS A 170 1.44 -6.97 -1.71
C HIS A 170 0.68 -8.09 -1.00
N THR A 171 -0.65 -8.13 -1.13
CA THR A 171 -1.45 -9.06 -0.33
C THR A 171 -1.42 -10.48 -0.88
N TYR A 172 -1.39 -10.67 -2.21
CA TYR A 172 -1.50 -11.98 -2.83
C TYR A 172 -0.36 -12.26 -3.81
N ARG A 173 0.19 -13.43 -3.71
CA ARG A 173 1.29 -13.90 -4.55
C ARG A 173 0.91 -14.00 -6.03
N THR A 174 -0.34 -14.35 -6.32
CA THR A 174 -0.94 -14.44 -7.66
C THR A 174 -2.46 -14.45 -7.56
N ASP A 175 -3.14 -14.47 -8.70
CA ASP A 175 -4.59 -14.76 -8.77
C ASP A 175 -4.86 -16.22 -8.38
N GLY A 176 -6.06 -16.51 -7.87
CA GLY A 176 -6.45 -17.85 -7.42
C GLY A 176 -7.81 -17.88 -6.71
N ASP A 177 -8.22 -19.09 -6.30
CA ASP A 177 -9.41 -19.34 -5.50
C ASP A 177 -9.16 -20.58 -4.59
N PRO A 178 -8.93 -20.39 -3.27
CA PRO A 178 -8.70 -19.10 -2.59
C PRO A 178 -7.44 -18.38 -3.06
N LEU A 179 -7.38 -17.08 -2.79
CA LEU A 179 -6.21 -16.24 -3.13
C LEU A 179 -5.01 -16.61 -2.25
N PRO A 180 -3.85 -17.00 -2.85
CA PRO A 180 -2.68 -17.33 -2.06
C PRO A 180 -2.01 -16.07 -1.49
N SER A 181 -1.88 -16.00 -0.16
CA SER A 181 -1.20 -14.89 0.52
C SER A 181 0.25 -14.71 0.03
N PHE A 182 0.71 -13.46 0.01
CA PHE A 182 2.12 -13.13 -0.23
C PHE A 182 3.02 -13.87 0.77
N ASP A 183 4.19 -14.29 0.29
CA ASP A 183 5.18 -15.02 1.08
C ASP A 183 6.59 -14.52 0.79
N GLY A 184 7.47 -14.59 1.79
CA GLY A 184 8.85 -14.13 1.70
C GLY A 184 9.06 -12.68 2.13
N GLU A 185 10.16 -12.09 1.67
CA GLU A 185 10.53 -10.70 1.92
C GLU A 185 9.91 -9.78 0.87
N PRO A 186 9.67 -8.48 1.19
CA PRO A 186 9.25 -7.49 0.20
C PRO A 186 10.21 -7.46 -0.99
N GLU A 187 9.67 -7.46 -2.19
CA GLU A 187 10.44 -7.54 -3.43
C GLU A 187 11.22 -6.23 -3.64
N ARG A 188 12.56 -6.34 -3.72
CA ARG A 188 13.39 -5.17 -4.02
C ARG A 188 13.18 -4.74 -5.46
N ILE A 189 12.82 -3.46 -5.67
CA ILE A 189 12.53 -2.87 -6.97
C ILE A 189 13.46 -1.71 -7.28
N SER A 190 13.63 -1.39 -8.59
CA SER A 190 14.23 -0.15 -9.05
C SER A 190 13.19 0.97 -9.11
N ILE A 191 13.59 2.19 -8.69
CA ILE A 191 12.78 3.42 -8.80
C ILE A 191 13.58 4.42 -9.64
N THR A 192 13.22 4.51 -10.92
CA THR A 192 13.90 5.39 -11.90
C THR A 192 13.07 6.61 -12.28
N ALA A 193 11.76 6.59 -12.01
CA ALA A 193 10.88 7.69 -12.34
C ALA A 193 11.24 8.96 -11.55
N PRO A 194 11.42 10.12 -12.22
CA PRO A 194 11.90 11.34 -11.56
C PRO A 194 10.81 12.08 -10.76
N THR A 195 9.53 11.82 -11.03
CA THR A 195 8.40 12.52 -10.41
C THR A 195 7.29 11.55 -10.01
N ALA A 196 6.40 11.99 -9.12
CA ALA A 196 5.23 11.20 -8.73
C ALA A 196 4.31 10.93 -9.93
N ALA A 197 4.16 11.90 -10.82
CA ALA A 197 3.35 11.75 -12.04
C ALA A 197 3.91 10.67 -12.98
N ALA A 198 5.22 10.67 -13.22
CA ALA A 198 5.86 9.66 -14.07
C ALA A 198 5.77 8.25 -13.44
N PHE A 199 5.96 8.14 -12.12
CA PHE A 199 5.83 6.85 -11.43
C PHE A 199 4.39 6.36 -11.40
N ALA A 200 3.42 7.26 -11.21
CA ALA A 200 2.00 6.92 -11.27
C ALA A 200 1.60 6.40 -12.66
N GLU A 201 2.11 6.99 -13.76
CA GLU A 201 1.88 6.48 -15.12
C GLU A 201 2.44 5.08 -15.31
N THR A 202 3.70 4.87 -14.89
CA THR A 202 4.37 3.56 -14.94
C THR A 202 3.56 2.48 -14.21
N LEU A 203 3.15 2.74 -12.98
CA LEU A 203 2.38 1.78 -12.18
C LEU A 203 0.99 1.55 -12.78
N TRP A 204 0.27 2.63 -13.11
CA TRP A 204 -1.10 2.55 -13.61
C TRP A 204 -1.22 1.80 -14.93
N SER A 205 -0.29 2.01 -15.86
CA SER A 205 -0.25 1.30 -17.14
C SER A 205 0.14 -0.17 -17.00
N SER A 206 0.88 -0.54 -15.94
CA SER A 206 1.35 -1.92 -15.71
C SER A 206 0.37 -2.77 -14.92
N LEU A 207 -0.53 -2.15 -14.12
CA LEU A 207 -1.60 -2.86 -13.41
C LEU A 207 -2.61 -3.45 -14.39
N ASN A 208 -3.09 -4.69 -14.11
CA ASN A 208 -4.12 -5.35 -14.90
C ASN A 208 -5.35 -4.45 -15.07
N ALA A 209 -5.74 -4.19 -16.32
CA ALA A 209 -6.75 -3.20 -16.69
C ALA A 209 -8.14 -3.50 -16.11
N ASP A 210 -8.50 -4.79 -15.98
CA ASP A 210 -9.82 -5.20 -15.48
C ASP A 210 -9.90 -5.06 -13.96
N ASN A 211 -8.80 -5.35 -13.26
CA ASN A 211 -8.76 -5.48 -11.81
C ASN A 211 -8.33 -4.21 -11.08
N LYS A 212 -7.57 -3.30 -11.72
CA LYS A 212 -7.14 -2.04 -11.07
C LYS A 212 -8.34 -1.15 -10.70
N ILE A 213 -8.25 -0.49 -9.56
CA ILE A 213 -9.33 0.38 -9.04
C ILE A 213 -8.82 1.78 -8.79
N SER A 214 -7.83 1.93 -7.90
CA SER A 214 -7.25 3.23 -7.54
C SER A 214 -5.79 3.10 -7.21
N LEU A 215 -5.05 4.19 -7.44
CA LEU A 215 -3.62 4.34 -7.18
C LEU A 215 -3.36 5.68 -6.51
N PHE A 216 -2.52 5.66 -5.49
CA PHE A 216 -1.93 6.82 -4.82
C PHE A 216 -0.42 6.74 -5.00
N VAL A 217 0.23 7.85 -5.38
CA VAL A 217 1.68 8.01 -5.43
C VAL A 217 2.05 9.31 -4.76
N ARG A 218 3.11 9.30 -3.92
CA ARG A 218 3.68 10.48 -3.28
C ARG A 218 5.18 10.45 -3.31
N TYR A 219 5.79 11.57 -3.69
CA TYR A 219 7.19 11.88 -3.54
C TYR A 219 7.31 12.96 -2.48
N LEU A 220 7.99 12.66 -1.37
CA LEU A 220 8.19 13.58 -0.24
C LEU A 220 9.65 13.96 -0.19
N ASP A 221 9.95 15.24 -0.35
CA ASP A 221 11.30 15.79 -0.16
C ASP A 221 11.68 15.69 1.31
N CYS A 222 12.78 14.99 1.60
CA CYS A 222 13.18 14.70 2.98
C CYS A 222 13.84 15.88 3.69
N GLU A 223 14.26 16.92 2.93
CA GLU A 223 14.87 18.14 3.49
C GLU A 223 13.81 19.21 3.75
N THR A 224 12.93 19.46 2.77
CA THR A 224 11.93 20.53 2.85
C THR A 224 10.59 20.09 3.42
N GLY A 225 10.27 18.82 3.33
CA GLY A 225 8.95 18.28 3.67
C GLY A 225 7.88 18.53 2.60
N GLU A 226 8.25 19.12 1.45
CA GLU A 226 7.33 19.32 0.33
C GLU A 226 6.96 17.98 -0.32
N ALA A 227 5.70 17.83 -0.72
CA ALA A 227 5.20 16.60 -1.31
C ALA A 227 4.49 16.83 -2.64
N GLU A 228 4.87 16.04 -3.65
CA GLU A 228 4.13 15.85 -4.88
C GLU A 228 3.24 14.61 -4.71
N THR A 229 1.92 14.75 -4.92
CA THR A 229 0.96 13.64 -4.73
C THR A 229 0.09 13.50 -5.98
N VAL A 230 -0.09 12.25 -6.43
CA VAL A 230 -0.96 11.89 -7.55
C VAL A 230 -1.94 10.81 -7.12
N ILE A 231 -3.21 10.99 -7.44
CA ILE A 231 -4.28 10.01 -7.23
C ILE A 231 -4.88 9.67 -8.59
N ARG A 232 -5.03 8.38 -8.87
CA ARG A 232 -5.75 7.89 -10.06
C ARG A 232 -6.86 6.93 -9.64
N ASN A 233 -8.02 7.11 -10.23
CA ASN A 233 -9.18 6.26 -10.04
C ASN A 233 -9.62 5.71 -11.41
N LYS A 234 -10.04 4.44 -11.45
CA LYS A 234 -10.65 3.84 -12.65
C LYS A 234 -12.06 4.38 -12.88
N ASN A 235 -12.77 4.64 -11.79
CA ASN A 235 -14.10 5.23 -11.80
C ASN A 235 -13.98 6.68 -11.30
N GLY A 236 -14.71 7.61 -11.92
CA GLY A 236 -14.63 9.03 -11.60
C GLY A 236 -13.55 9.79 -12.38
N ASP A 237 -13.44 11.08 -12.13
CA ASP A 237 -12.44 11.94 -12.75
C ASP A 237 -11.05 11.70 -12.14
N GLU A 238 -9.99 11.88 -12.96
CA GLU A 238 -8.62 11.90 -12.45
C GLU A 238 -8.47 13.08 -11.49
N THR A 239 -8.21 12.80 -10.22
CA THR A 239 -7.89 13.83 -9.23
C THR A 239 -6.37 14.04 -9.28
N ILE A 240 -5.95 15.24 -9.68
CA ILE A 240 -4.54 15.68 -9.72
C ILE A 240 -4.11 16.09 -8.32
#